data_65fc0b7125515e6c2dfa31639a96a889
#
_entry.id   65fc0b7125515e6c2dfa31639a96a889
#
_cell.length_a   1.000
_cell.length_b   1.000
_cell.length_c   1.000
_cell.angle_alpha   90.00
_cell.angle_beta   90.00
_cell.angle_gamma   90.00
#
_symmetry.space_group_name_H-M   'P 1'
#
loop_
_entity.id
_entity.type
_entity.pdbx_description
1 polymer ?
#
loop_
_entity_poly.entity_id
_entity_poly.type
_entity_poly.pdbx_seq_one_letter_code
_entity_poly.pdbx_strand_id
1 'polypeptide(L)'
;MTSFQTLYELAAINKGSSAILEGVLPSIATPKELSKITDDRYLSMMTRCIFRAGFVWRIIDYKWPGFESAFAKFNPLAVAHFSDERLEELAQDTTIVRHFTKIVAVRHNAVYVLDQQRRHGSFGAFIADWPTEDIVGLWLELKKQGSRLGGNSGPMMLRSMGKDTFLMTKDVCDALV
;
A
#
# COMPACT_ATOMS: atom_id res chain seq x y z
N MET A 1 -31.15 7.84 4.64
CA MET A 1 -29.69 7.69 4.69
C MET A 1 -29.23 8.05 6.10
N THR A 2 -28.54 7.15 6.81
CA THR A 2 -28.06 7.38 8.17
C THR A 2 -26.97 8.45 8.15
N SER A 3 -27.01 9.46 9.06
CA SER A 3 -25.97 10.49 9.09
C SER A 3 -24.63 9.92 9.55
N PHE A 4 -23.51 10.53 9.12
CA PHE A 4 -22.18 10.17 9.62
C PHE A 4 -22.09 10.26 11.15
N GLN A 5 -22.70 11.29 11.74
CA GLN A 5 -22.73 11.48 13.19
C GLN A 5 -23.39 10.30 13.91
N THR A 6 -24.49 9.79 13.39
CA THR A 6 -25.19 8.61 13.96
C THR A 6 -24.30 7.37 13.86
N LEU A 7 -23.62 7.17 12.72
CA LEU A 7 -22.68 6.04 12.55
C LEU A 7 -21.50 6.13 13.51
N TYR A 8 -20.95 7.32 13.69
CA TYR A 8 -19.85 7.57 14.63
C TYR A 8 -20.27 7.28 16.08
N GLU A 9 -21.44 7.75 16.51
CA GLU A 9 -21.98 7.51 17.85
C GLU A 9 -22.21 6.01 18.12
N LEU A 10 -22.80 5.29 17.17
CA LEU A 10 -22.98 3.84 17.26
C LEU A 10 -21.63 3.10 17.33
N ALA A 11 -20.64 3.52 16.54
CA ALA A 11 -19.30 2.94 16.58
C ALA A 11 -18.62 3.22 17.94
N ALA A 12 -18.76 4.43 18.49
CA ALA A 12 -18.22 4.79 19.79
C ALA A 12 -18.84 3.96 20.92
N ILE A 13 -20.19 3.78 20.91
CA ILE A 13 -20.90 2.92 21.85
C ILE A 13 -20.38 1.47 21.74
N ASN A 14 -20.27 0.94 20.54
CA ASN A 14 -19.80 -0.44 20.30
C ASN A 14 -18.34 -0.65 20.74
N LYS A 15 -17.49 0.38 20.65
CA LYS A 15 -16.09 0.33 21.14
C LYS A 15 -15.95 0.64 22.62
N GLY A 16 -17.00 1.14 23.27
CA GLY A 16 -17.03 1.49 24.69
C GLY A 16 -16.90 2.99 24.98
N SER A 17 -16.26 3.77 24.10
CA SER A 17 -16.23 5.24 24.14
C SER A 17 -15.68 5.84 22.85
N SER A 18 -15.92 7.15 22.62
CA SER A 18 -15.30 7.89 21.52
C SER A 18 -13.78 7.92 21.62
N ALA A 19 -13.22 8.04 22.82
CA ALA A 19 -11.77 8.04 23.03
C ALA A 19 -11.12 6.70 22.61
N ILE A 20 -11.78 5.57 22.90
CA ILE A 20 -11.31 4.25 22.45
C ILE A 20 -11.44 4.12 20.93
N LEU A 21 -12.56 4.59 20.35
CA LEU A 21 -12.74 4.61 18.90
C LEU A 21 -11.64 5.42 18.21
N GLU A 22 -11.39 6.66 18.66
CA GLU A 22 -10.32 7.51 18.09
C GLU A 22 -8.93 6.86 18.22
N GLY A 23 -8.67 6.18 19.33
CA GLY A 23 -7.39 5.48 19.54
C GLY A 23 -7.14 4.27 18.60
N VAL A 24 -8.18 3.75 17.91
CA VAL A 24 -8.03 2.67 16.91
C VAL A 24 -8.10 3.15 15.47
N LEU A 25 -8.43 4.43 15.25
CA LEU A 25 -8.37 5.01 13.91
C LEU A 25 -6.90 5.17 13.46
N PRO A 26 -6.61 4.96 12.18
CA PRO A 26 -5.25 5.16 11.67
C PRO A 26 -4.85 6.64 11.78
N SER A 27 -3.61 6.88 12.19
CA SER A 27 -3.05 8.23 12.16
C SER A 27 -2.83 8.70 10.72
N ILE A 28 -3.18 9.95 10.45
CA ILE A 28 -2.91 10.61 9.17
C ILE A 28 -1.57 11.33 9.28
N ALA A 29 -0.67 11.04 8.35
CA ALA A 29 0.62 11.71 8.25
C ALA A 29 0.48 13.05 7.51
N THR A 30 1.24 14.03 7.94
CA THR A 30 1.35 15.30 7.23
C THR A 30 2.07 15.11 5.88
N PRO A 31 1.89 15.99 4.89
CA PRO A 31 2.65 15.94 3.63
C PRO A 31 4.17 15.89 3.85
N LYS A 32 4.68 16.62 4.85
CA LYS A 32 6.09 16.62 5.21
C LYS A 32 6.57 15.26 5.76
N GLU A 33 5.73 14.54 6.47
CA GLU A 33 6.05 13.19 6.95
C GLU A 33 6.01 12.18 5.80
N LEU A 34 4.99 12.25 4.95
CA LEU A 34 4.88 11.40 3.74
C LEU A 34 6.10 11.55 2.82
N SER A 35 6.54 12.79 2.56
CA SER A 35 7.70 13.07 1.70
C SER A 35 9.03 12.59 2.28
N LYS A 36 9.13 12.36 3.60
CA LYS A 36 10.33 11.83 4.27
C LYS A 36 10.43 10.31 4.23
N ILE A 37 9.34 9.61 3.95
CA ILE A 37 9.36 8.16 3.81
C ILE A 37 10.16 7.81 2.56
N THR A 38 11.14 6.92 2.70
CA THR A 38 12.03 6.56 1.61
C THR A 38 11.35 5.67 0.56
N ASP A 39 11.82 5.74 -0.68
CA ASP A 39 11.21 5.06 -1.82
C ASP A 39 11.21 3.53 -1.68
N ASP A 40 12.20 2.97 -1.01
CA ASP A 40 12.28 1.54 -0.68
C ASP A 40 11.14 1.12 0.27
N ARG A 41 10.72 1.99 1.19
CA ARG A 41 9.59 1.71 2.10
C ARG A 41 8.25 1.78 1.37
N TYR A 42 8.10 2.68 0.41
CA TYR A 42 6.93 2.68 -0.46
C TYR A 42 6.85 1.40 -1.31
N LEU A 43 7.95 1.00 -1.93
CA LEU A 43 8.00 -0.26 -2.72
C LEU A 43 7.75 -1.49 -1.84
N SER A 44 8.30 -1.52 -0.62
CA SER A 44 8.04 -2.55 0.38
C SER A 44 6.54 -2.63 0.72
N MET A 45 5.88 -1.50 1.01
CA MET A 45 4.46 -1.47 1.35
C MET A 45 3.56 -1.84 0.16
N MET A 46 3.86 -1.37 -1.06
CA MET A 46 3.18 -1.81 -2.28
C MET A 46 3.20 -3.33 -2.39
N THR A 47 4.39 -3.92 -2.25
CA THR A 47 4.61 -5.36 -2.32
C THR A 47 3.80 -6.08 -1.24
N ARG A 48 3.81 -5.57 -0.01
CA ARG A 48 3.06 -6.15 1.11
C ARG A 48 1.55 -6.19 0.83
N CYS A 49 0.99 -5.09 0.34
CA CYS A 49 -0.42 -5.01 -0.01
C CYS A 49 -0.77 -5.95 -1.18
N ILE A 50 0.08 -6.02 -2.20
CA ILE A 50 -0.10 -6.93 -3.34
C ILE A 50 -0.09 -8.40 -2.87
N PHE A 51 0.85 -8.78 -2.00
CA PHE A 51 0.93 -10.16 -1.54
C PHE A 51 -0.17 -10.52 -0.54
N ARG A 52 -0.62 -9.58 0.30
CA ARG A 52 -1.77 -9.78 1.21
C ARG A 52 -3.10 -9.98 0.46
N ALA A 53 -3.25 -9.44 -0.74
CA ALA A 53 -4.45 -9.65 -1.54
C ALA A 53 -4.60 -11.13 -1.94
N GLY A 54 -5.65 -11.79 -1.41
CA GLY A 54 -5.95 -13.20 -1.66
C GLY A 54 -5.08 -14.20 -0.87
N PHE A 55 -4.32 -13.73 0.14
CA PHE A 55 -3.54 -14.59 1.04
C PHE A 55 -3.84 -14.28 2.50
N VAL A 56 -3.54 -15.24 3.38
CA VAL A 56 -3.61 -15.03 4.83
C VAL A 56 -2.51 -14.06 5.26
N TRP A 57 -2.88 -12.89 5.74
CA TRP A 57 -1.97 -11.80 6.05
C TRP A 57 -0.86 -12.20 7.02
N ARG A 58 -1.18 -12.99 8.05
CA ARG A 58 -0.21 -13.49 9.04
C ARG A 58 0.92 -14.29 8.40
N ILE A 59 0.67 -15.02 7.30
CA ILE A 59 1.70 -15.76 6.58
C ILE A 59 2.64 -14.79 5.85
N ILE A 60 2.08 -13.74 5.22
CA ILE A 60 2.88 -12.71 4.55
C ILE A 60 3.79 -12.01 5.57
N ASP A 61 3.22 -11.61 6.73
CA ASP A 61 3.95 -10.90 7.77
C ASP A 61 5.05 -11.77 8.39
N TYR A 62 4.79 -13.04 8.62
CA TYR A 62 5.80 -13.99 9.10
C TYR A 62 6.97 -14.16 8.13
N LYS A 63 6.69 -14.18 6.82
CA LYS A 63 7.71 -14.31 5.77
C LYS A 63 8.38 -12.97 5.39
N TRP A 64 7.98 -11.85 5.99
CA TRP A 64 8.44 -10.53 5.55
C TRP A 64 9.97 -10.35 5.61
N PRO A 65 10.73 -10.88 6.60
CA PRO A 65 12.19 -10.85 6.56
C PRO A 65 12.79 -11.52 5.31
N GLY A 66 12.18 -12.62 4.84
CA GLY A 66 12.55 -13.26 3.58
C GLY A 66 12.33 -12.35 2.38
N PHE A 67 11.18 -11.65 2.32
CA PHE A 67 10.92 -10.66 1.27
C PHE A 67 11.94 -9.51 1.29
N GLU A 68 12.29 -8.95 2.45
CA GLU A 68 13.31 -7.89 2.55
C GLU A 68 14.66 -8.37 2.00
N SER A 69 15.06 -9.61 2.29
CA SER A 69 16.29 -10.21 1.75
C SER A 69 16.19 -10.47 0.25
N ALA A 70 15.12 -11.14 -0.20
CA ALA A 70 14.92 -11.56 -1.58
C ALA A 70 14.86 -10.39 -2.57
N PHE A 71 14.27 -9.26 -2.15
CA PHE A 71 14.12 -8.04 -2.95
C PHE A 71 15.12 -6.93 -2.59
N ALA A 72 16.33 -7.27 -2.13
CA ALA A 72 17.42 -6.32 -1.86
C ALA A 72 16.96 -5.13 -0.97
N LYS A 73 16.22 -5.43 0.13
CA LYS A 73 15.59 -4.46 1.03
C LYS A 73 14.67 -3.47 0.29
N PHE A 74 14.12 -3.90 -0.82
CA PHE A 74 13.26 -3.11 -1.70
C PHE A 74 13.92 -1.86 -2.28
N ASN A 75 15.27 -1.86 -2.43
CA ASN A 75 15.95 -0.79 -3.14
C ASN A 75 15.41 -0.70 -4.57
N PRO A 76 14.74 0.42 -4.98
CA PRO A 76 14.06 0.45 -6.27
C PRO A 76 15.01 0.25 -7.46
N LEU A 77 16.22 0.81 -7.38
CA LEU A 77 17.20 0.67 -8.45
C LEU A 77 17.66 -0.79 -8.60
N ALA A 78 17.96 -1.46 -7.50
CA ALA A 78 18.35 -2.86 -7.52
C ALA A 78 17.23 -3.77 -8.06
N VAL A 79 16.00 -3.58 -7.56
CA VAL A 79 14.83 -4.40 -7.94
C VAL A 79 14.44 -4.17 -9.41
N ALA A 80 14.51 -2.93 -9.89
CA ALA A 80 14.19 -2.60 -11.29
C ALA A 80 15.15 -3.31 -12.29
N HIS A 81 16.38 -3.63 -11.86
CA HIS A 81 17.39 -4.33 -12.67
C HIS A 81 17.40 -5.85 -12.48
N PHE A 82 16.46 -6.44 -11.75
CA PHE A 82 16.37 -7.89 -11.68
C PHE A 82 16.12 -8.48 -13.08
N SER A 83 16.94 -9.45 -13.46
CA SER A 83 16.76 -10.20 -14.71
C SER A 83 15.55 -11.13 -14.62
N ASP A 84 15.11 -11.67 -15.76
CA ASP A 84 14.00 -12.65 -15.77
C ASP A 84 14.40 -13.93 -15.05
N GLU A 85 15.65 -14.38 -15.20
CA GLU A 85 16.21 -15.52 -14.47
C GLU A 85 16.14 -15.28 -12.94
N ARG A 86 16.47 -14.06 -12.50
CA ARG A 86 16.35 -13.72 -11.06
C ARG A 86 14.92 -13.81 -10.57
N LEU A 87 13.94 -13.39 -11.37
CA LEU A 87 12.51 -13.50 -11.00
C LEU A 87 12.04 -14.97 -10.97
N GLU A 88 12.58 -15.81 -11.85
CA GLU A 88 12.32 -17.26 -11.85
C GLU A 88 12.90 -17.94 -10.61
N GLU A 89 14.13 -17.57 -10.21
CA GLU A 89 14.74 -18.02 -8.94
C GLU A 89 13.86 -17.63 -7.73
N LEU A 90 13.38 -16.39 -7.68
CA LEU A 90 12.50 -15.92 -6.62
C LEU A 90 11.17 -16.70 -6.57
N ALA A 91 10.70 -17.20 -7.71
CA ALA A 91 9.51 -18.04 -7.76
C ALA A 91 9.75 -19.45 -7.17
N GLN A 92 11.01 -19.85 -6.95
CA GLN A 92 11.39 -21.09 -6.25
C GLN A 92 11.80 -20.85 -4.79
N ASP A 93 11.99 -19.59 -4.38
CA ASP A 93 12.44 -19.23 -3.04
C ASP A 93 11.35 -19.53 -2.00
N THR A 94 11.61 -20.48 -1.11
CA THR A 94 10.70 -20.89 -0.04
C THR A 94 10.61 -19.89 1.11
N THR A 95 11.51 -18.93 1.20
CA THR A 95 11.49 -17.87 2.23
C THR A 95 10.42 -16.85 1.99
N ILE A 96 9.93 -16.71 0.73
CA ILE A 96 8.83 -15.85 0.34
C ILE A 96 7.60 -16.65 -0.10
N VAL A 97 6.52 -15.97 -0.48
CA VAL A 97 5.36 -16.60 -1.14
C VAL A 97 5.62 -16.68 -2.64
N ARG A 98 5.69 -17.90 -3.15
CA ARG A 98 6.01 -18.23 -4.54
C ARG A 98 4.84 -17.97 -5.47
N HIS A 99 4.65 -16.74 -5.88
CA HIS A 99 3.61 -16.33 -6.82
C HIS A 99 4.19 -15.47 -7.93
N PHE A 100 4.60 -16.08 -9.03
CA PHE A 100 5.40 -15.47 -10.10
C PHE A 100 4.85 -14.12 -10.58
N THR A 101 3.54 -14.04 -10.87
CA THR A 101 2.95 -12.78 -11.37
C THR A 101 2.97 -11.64 -10.34
N LYS A 102 2.98 -11.94 -9.03
CA LYS A 102 3.18 -10.93 -7.98
C LYS A 102 4.66 -10.56 -7.85
N ILE A 103 5.57 -11.52 -8.03
CA ILE A 103 7.02 -11.29 -8.04
C ILE A 103 7.38 -10.34 -9.19
N VAL A 104 6.90 -10.61 -10.40
CA VAL A 104 7.09 -9.72 -11.57
C VAL A 104 6.53 -8.33 -11.31
N ALA A 105 5.38 -8.22 -10.64
CA ALA A 105 4.78 -6.92 -10.31
C ALA A 105 5.68 -6.06 -9.42
N VAL A 106 6.52 -6.65 -8.56
CA VAL A 106 7.47 -5.88 -7.72
C VAL A 106 8.49 -5.14 -8.59
N ARG A 107 9.06 -5.80 -9.61
CA ARG A 107 9.99 -5.17 -10.55
C ARG A 107 9.32 -4.03 -11.32
N HIS A 108 8.10 -4.23 -11.81
CA HIS A 108 7.33 -3.16 -12.47
C HIS A 108 7.09 -1.96 -11.54
N ASN A 109 6.72 -2.21 -10.30
CA ASN A 109 6.51 -1.15 -9.33
C ASN A 109 7.82 -0.43 -8.94
N ALA A 110 8.96 -1.12 -8.94
CA ALA A 110 10.26 -0.49 -8.74
C ALA A 110 10.58 0.50 -9.86
N VAL A 111 10.31 0.15 -11.13
CA VAL A 111 10.44 1.06 -12.28
C VAL A 111 9.49 2.26 -12.11
N TYR A 112 8.23 2.02 -11.73
CA TYR A 112 7.26 3.09 -11.48
C TYR A 112 7.73 4.04 -10.37
N VAL A 113 8.27 3.53 -9.27
CA VAL A 113 8.84 4.34 -8.19
C VAL A 113 9.98 5.22 -8.71
N LEU A 114 10.91 4.67 -9.50
CA LEU A 114 12.01 5.42 -10.10
C LEU A 114 11.53 6.50 -11.09
N ASP A 115 10.44 6.24 -11.82
CA ASP A 115 9.85 7.23 -12.72
C ASP A 115 9.27 8.41 -11.93
N GLN A 116 8.58 8.15 -10.82
CA GLN A 116 8.08 9.22 -9.95
C GLN A 116 9.22 9.96 -9.23
N GLN A 117 10.25 9.23 -8.79
CA GLN A 117 11.44 9.86 -8.21
C GLN A 117 12.09 10.87 -9.17
N ARG A 118 12.22 10.52 -10.45
CA ARG A 118 12.78 11.43 -11.47
C ARG A 118 11.93 12.68 -11.69
N ARG A 119 10.60 12.59 -11.57
CA ARG A 119 9.65 13.69 -11.82
C ARG A 119 9.44 14.59 -10.61
N HIS A 120 9.43 14.01 -9.41
CA HIS A 120 9.00 14.65 -8.17
C HIS A 120 10.09 14.69 -7.09
N GLY A 121 11.29 14.14 -7.37
CA GLY A 121 12.39 14.03 -6.40
C GLY A 121 12.33 12.77 -5.52
N SER A 122 11.12 12.29 -5.17
CA SER A 122 10.89 11.00 -4.51
C SER A 122 9.47 10.53 -4.77
N PHE A 123 9.22 9.23 -4.57
CA PHE A 123 7.85 8.70 -4.58
C PHE A 123 7.02 9.28 -3.42
N GLY A 124 7.67 9.50 -2.27
CA GLY A 124 7.04 10.15 -1.12
C GLY A 124 6.59 11.57 -1.41
N ALA A 125 7.38 12.37 -2.16
CA ALA A 125 6.97 13.69 -2.59
C ALA A 125 5.78 13.64 -3.55
N PHE A 126 5.80 12.73 -4.54
CA PHE A 126 4.65 12.49 -5.44
C PHE A 126 3.35 12.20 -4.66
N ILE A 127 3.39 11.33 -3.65
CA ILE A 127 2.23 11.02 -2.82
C ILE A 127 1.82 12.21 -1.93
N ALA A 128 2.79 12.94 -1.38
CA ALA A 128 2.55 14.09 -0.51
C ALA A 128 1.89 15.26 -1.24
N ASP A 129 2.36 15.54 -2.46
CA ASP A 129 1.92 16.68 -3.28
C ASP A 129 0.56 16.42 -3.96
N TRP A 130 0.07 15.17 -3.98
CA TRP A 130 -1.22 14.88 -4.59
C TRP A 130 -2.37 15.50 -3.79
N PRO A 131 -3.29 16.25 -4.45
CA PRO A 131 -4.39 16.93 -3.77
C PRO A 131 -5.26 15.96 -2.95
N THR A 132 -5.56 16.32 -1.71
CA THR A 132 -6.35 15.47 -0.81
C THR A 132 -7.79 15.28 -1.32
N GLU A 133 -8.35 16.30 -1.95
CA GLU A 133 -9.68 16.29 -2.55
C GLU A 133 -9.79 15.40 -3.79
N ASP A 134 -8.66 15.04 -4.43
CA ASP A 134 -8.61 14.13 -5.58
C ASP A 134 -7.98 12.77 -5.24
N ILE A 135 -8.30 12.22 -4.09
CA ILE A 135 -7.74 10.92 -3.66
C ILE A 135 -8.12 9.77 -4.61
N VAL A 136 -9.29 9.86 -5.25
CA VAL A 136 -9.71 8.87 -6.25
C VAL A 136 -8.85 8.94 -7.50
N GLY A 137 -8.44 10.14 -7.93
CA GLY A 137 -7.48 10.33 -9.02
C GLY A 137 -6.14 9.66 -8.71
N LEU A 138 -5.66 9.75 -7.45
CA LEU A 138 -4.46 9.02 -7.03
C LEU A 138 -4.62 7.50 -7.13
N TRP A 139 -5.79 6.95 -6.75
CA TRP A 139 -6.05 5.51 -6.92
C TRP A 139 -6.02 5.08 -8.38
N LEU A 140 -6.59 5.91 -9.26
CA LEU A 140 -6.60 5.64 -10.71
C LEU A 140 -5.18 5.71 -11.29
N GLU A 141 -4.37 6.66 -10.84
CA GLU A 141 -2.97 6.78 -11.25
C GLU A 141 -2.15 5.56 -10.79
N LEU A 142 -2.27 5.14 -9.51
CA LEU A 142 -1.64 3.93 -9.00
C LEU A 142 -2.08 2.67 -9.76
N LYS A 143 -3.37 2.56 -10.10
CA LYS A 143 -3.91 1.45 -10.89
C LYS A 143 -3.37 1.44 -12.32
N LYS A 144 -3.21 2.61 -12.94
CA LYS A 144 -2.79 2.78 -14.34
C LYS A 144 -1.30 2.54 -14.53
N GLN A 145 -0.48 3.10 -13.65
CA GLN A 145 0.98 3.09 -13.78
C GLN A 145 1.63 1.95 -13.00
N GLY A 146 1.05 1.60 -11.86
CA GLY A 146 1.54 0.50 -11.04
C GLY A 146 0.98 -0.85 -11.47
N SER A 147 1.71 -1.90 -11.15
CA SER A 147 1.27 -3.28 -11.37
C SER A 147 0.57 -3.82 -10.14
N ARG A 148 -0.67 -4.31 -10.28
CA ARG A 148 -1.49 -4.89 -9.20
C ARG A 148 -1.81 -3.92 -8.05
N LEU A 149 -1.79 -2.62 -8.31
CA LEU A 149 -2.20 -1.57 -7.36
C LEU A 149 -3.66 -1.11 -7.56
N GLY A 150 -4.43 -1.80 -8.38
CA GLY A 150 -5.86 -1.59 -8.52
C GLY A 150 -6.69 -2.20 -7.38
N GLY A 151 -8.01 -1.97 -7.42
CA GLY A 151 -8.93 -2.37 -6.35
C GLY A 151 -8.53 -1.74 -5.02
N ASN A 152 -8.49 -2.55 -3.95
CA ASN A 152 -8.12 -2.06 -2.61
C ASN A 152 -6.61 -2.04 -2.35
N SER A 153 -5.75 -2.55 -3.24
CA SER A 153 -4.30 -2.65 -2.96
C SER A 153 -3.63 -1.28 -2.90
N GLY A 154 -3.93 -0.38 -3.85
CA GLY A 154 -3.43 1.00 -3.86
C GLY A 154 -3.94 1.82 -2.65
N PRO A 155 -5.26 1.91 -2.45
CA PRO A 155 -5.83 2.58 -1.27
C PRO A 155 -5.30 2.04 0.07
N MET A 156 -5.14 0.72 0.21
CA MET A 156 -4.58 0.09 1.42
C MET A 156 -3.11 0.47 1.62
N MET A 157 -2.33 0.53 0.55
CA MET A 157 -0.94 1.00 0.61
C MET A 157 -0.89 2.46 1.07
N LEU A 158 -1.67 3.35 0.47
CA LEU A 158 -1.75 4.76 0.85
C LEU A 158 -2.11 4.93 2.32
N ARG A 159 -3.17 4.25 2.79
CA ARG A 159 -3.60 4.27 4.18
C ARG A 159 -2.50 3.75 5.12
N SER A 160 -1.82 2.67 4.75
CA SER A 160 -0.74 2.10 5.56
C SER A 160 0.49 3.01 5.65
N MET A 161 0.68 3.88 4.66
CA MET A 161 1.74 4.90 4.66
C MET A 161 1.32 6.21 5.33
N GLY A 162 0.05 6.34 5.75
CA GLY A 162 -0.49 7.51 6.44
C GLY A 162 -1.12 8.57 5.52
N LYS A 163 -1.25 8.33 4.21
CA LYS A 163 -2.01 9.23 3.34
C LYS A 163 -3.48 9.15 3.70
N ASP A 164 -4.12 10.30 3.90
CA ASP A 164 -5.56 10.35 4.16
C ASP A 164 -6.32 9.76 2.98
N THR A 165 -7.02 8.67 3.23
CA THR A 165 -7.78 7.93 2.23
C THR A 165 -8.77 6.97 2.89
N PHE A 166 -9.84 6.66 2.18
CA PHE A 166 -10.82 5.65 2.57
C PHE A 166 -10.57 4.31 1.84
N LEU A 167 -11.31 3.28 2.23
CA LEU A 167 -11.28 1.96 1.58
C LEU A 167 -12.71 1.56 1.23
N MET A 168 -12.93 1.17 -0.01
CA MET A 168 -14.21 0.61 -0.48
C MET A 168 -14.23 -0.91 -0.21
N THR A 169 -14.26 -1.28 1.09
CA THR A 169 -14.51 -2.68 1.47
C THR A 169 -15.99 -3.03 1.29
N LYS A 170 -16.29 -4.34 1.22
CA LYS A 170 -17.69 -4.79 1.13
C LYS A 170 -18.53 -4.18 2.28
N ASP A 171 -18.02 -4.23 3.51
CA ASP A 171 -18.74 -3.73 4.68
C ASP A 171 -19.02 -2.21 4.58
N VAL A 172 -18.05 -1.42 4.07
CA VAL A 172 -18.26 0.01 3.83
C VAL A 172 -19.28 0.24 2.74
N CYS A 173 -19.22 -0.50 1.62
CA CYS A 173 -20.21 -0.39 0.55
C CYS A 173 -21.61 -0.78 1.04
N ASP A 174 -21.74 -1.88 1.78
CA ASP A 174 -23.02 -2.34 2.33
C ASP A 174 -23.64 -1.34 3.33
N ALA A 175 -22.78 -0.58 4.06
CA ALA A 175 -23.24 0.45 5.00
C ALA A 175 -23.69 1.76 4.32
N LEU A 176 -23.30 1.99 3.06
CA LEU A 176 -23.62 3.20 2.31
C LEU A 176 -24.87 3.06 1.43
N VAL A 177 -25.43 1.86 1.27
CA VAL A 177 -26.65 1.55 0.53
C VAL A 177 -27.85 1.50 1.49
#